data_6170046c451d91dc0d805799afd8b336
#
_entry.id   6170046c451d91dc0d805799afd8b336
#
_cell.length_a   1.000
_cell.length_b   1.000
_cell.length_c   1.000
_cell.angle_alpha   90.00
_cell.angle_beta   90.00
_cell.angle_gamma   90.00
#
_symmetry.space_group_name_H-M   'P 1'
#
loop_
_entity.id
_entity.type
_entity.pdbx_description
1 polymer ?
#
loop_
_entity_poly.entity_id
_entity_poly.type
_entity_poly.pdbx_seq_one_letter_code
_entity_poly.pdbx_strand_id
1 'polypeptide(L)'
;GSGNIIAGNAVLIRNFVQDIGQAHIMDVGIKAALGYNPRSTVDWKGNRPSTRMGAVAILRENFIKARKLQKLLETEKKVIDEVDPLTDLFMDILSNRLKMMVHVHKEDDIMVLLQLIKEFGIKVIANHCVDVHREEVFTALKASSVPVIYGPMDSFPYKVELKHESWRNAEQLLNSGAKFSIMSDHPVILQR
;
A
#
# COMPACT_ATOMS: atom_id res chain seq x y z
N GLY A 1 -1.70 8.60 -5.63
CA GLY A 1 -2.63 8.83 -4.54
C GLY A 1 -3.44 7.60 -4.16
N SER A 2 -4.12 7.67 -3.01
CA SER A 2 -4.91 6.57 -2.45
C SER A 2 -6.32 6.43 -3.03
N GLY A 3 -6.71 7.28 -3.97
CA GLY A 3 -8.00 7.20 -4.66
C GLY A 3 -8.16 5.99 -5.60
N ASN A 4 -7.07 5.29 -5.91
CA ASN A 4 -7.07 4.07 -6.72
C ASN A 4 -6.54 2.89 -5.89
N ILE A 5 -7.01 1.68 -6.20
CA ILE A 5 -6.47 0.45 -5.59
C ILE A 5 -5.00 0.29 -5.94
N ILE A 6 -4.63 0.63 -7.18
CA ILE A 6 -3.25 0.68 -7.66
C ILE A 6 -3.04 2.06 -8.27
N ALA A 7 -2.02 2.79 -7.80
CA ALA A 7 -1.88 4.21 -8.07
C ALA A 7 -0.55 4.62 -8.76
N GLY A 8 0.28 3.66 -9.12
CA GLY A 8 1.54 3.90 -9.82
C GLY A 8 2.78 3.85 -8.93
N ASN A 9 3.92 4.20 -9.49
CA ASN A 9 5.22 4.07 -8.84
C ASN A 9 5.42 5.08 -7.71
N ALA A 10 6.03 4.61 -6.63
CA ALA A 10 6.56 5.43 -5.56
C ALA A 10 8.07 5.51 -5.71
N VAL A 11 8.62 6.72 -5.65
CA VAL A 11 10.04 6.99 -5.85
C VAL A 11 10.62 7.75 -4.67
N LEU A 12 11.89 7.55 -4.40
CA LEU A 12 12.67 8.38 -3.48
C LEU A 12 13.37 9.48 -4.29
N ILE A 13 13.20 10.72 -3.85
CA ILE A 13 13.78 11.90 -4.52
C ILE A 13 14.62 12.74 -3.57
N ARG A 14 15.54 13.50 -4.13
CA ARG A 14 16.22 14.63 -3.46
C ARG A 14 15.33 15.85 -3.49
N ASN A 15 15.19 16.53 -2.35
CA ASN A 15 14.33 17.72 -2.24
C ASN A 15 14.97 18.99 -2.83
N PHE A 16 16.30 19.06 -2.89
CA PHE A 16 17.06 20.21 -3.34
C PHE A 16 17.94 19.82 -4.52
N VAL A 17 17.48 20.10 -5.72
CA VAL A 17 18.19 19.89 -6.98
C VAL A 17 18.00 21.06 -7.92
N GLN A 18 18.97 21.30 -8.79
CA GLN A 18 18.86 22.33 -9.82
C GLN A 18 18.03 21.87 -11.03
N ASP A 19 18.09 20.57 -11.32
CA ASP A 19 17.36 19.92 -12.40
C ASP A 19 16.53 18.76 -11.85
N ILE A 20 15.24 18.71 -12.25
CA ILE A 20 14.32 17.65 -11.85
C ILE A 20 14.81 16.24 -12.21
N GLY A 21 15.54 16.09 -13.32
CA GLY A 21 16.12 14.82 -13.73
C GLY A 21 17.16 14.27 -12.74
N GLN A 22 17.75 15.14 -11.92
CA GLN A 22 18.70 14.76 -10.86
C GLN A 22 18.01 14.42 -9.54
N ALA A 23 16.70 14.66 -9.45
CA ALA A 23 15.93 14.43 -8.22
C ALA A 23 15.76 12.93 -7.91
N HIS A 24 15.59 12.10 -8.94
CA HIS A 24 15.36 10.67 -8.75
C HIS A 24 16.57 9.98 -8.10
N ILE A 25 16.33 9.24 -7.02
CA ILE A 25 17.33 8.42 -6.34
C ILE A 25 17.10 6.95 -6.68
N MET A 26 15.88 6.45 -6.43
CA MET A 26 15.51 5.06 -6.70
C MET A 26 13.98 4.86 -6.69
N ASP A 27 13.53 3.82 -7.34
CA ASP A 27 12.16 3.32 -7.21
C ASP A 27 12.02 2.56 -5.88
N VAL A 28 10.98 2.90 -5.12
CA VAL A 28 10.71 2.31 -3.81
C VAL A 28 9.73 1.16 -3.93
N GLY A 29 8.74 1.30 -4.81
CA GLY A 29 7.69 0.31 -5.01
C GLY A 29 6.44 0.88 -5.67
N ILE A 30 5.33 0.16 -5.50
CA ILE A 30 4.05 0.52 -6.09
C ILE A 30 3.10 0.99 -5.01
N LYS A 31 2.51 2.16 -5.23
CA LYS A 31 1.45 2.68 -4.37
C LYS A 31 0.15 1.92 -4.63
N ALA A 32 -0.44 1.41 -3.54
CA ALA A 32 -1.76 0.80 -3.54
C ALA A 32 -2.60 1.37 -2.39
N ALA A 33 -3.91 1.10 -2.39
CA ALA A 33 -4.79 1.53 -1.32
C ALA A 33 -5.88 0.49 -1.01
N LEU A 34 -6.16 0.33 0.27
CA LEU A 34 -7.32 -0.35 0.82
C LEU A 34 -8.19 0.65 1.61
N GLY A 35 -9.33 0.19 2.10
CA GLY A 35 -10.21 0.99 2.96
C GLY A 35 -11.13 1.93 2.21
N TYR A 36 -11.30 3.13 2.73
CA TYR A 36 -12.30 4.09 2.27
C TYR A 36 -11.91 4.78 0.96
N ASN A 37 -10.68 5.25 0.84
CA ASN A 37 -10.28 6.14 -0.26
C ASN A 37 -10.51 5.56 -1.66
N PRO A 38 -10.15 4.32 -1.99
CA PRO A 38 -10.37 3.79 -3.35
C PRO A 38 -11.84 3.54 -3.68
N ARG A 39 -12.74 3.64 -2.70
CA ARG A 39 -14.19 3.47 -2.86
C ARG A 39 -14.96 4.79 -2.90
N SER A 40 -14.42 5.84 -2.30
CA SER A 40 -15.12 7.11 -2.09
C SER A 40 -15.08 8.06 -3.28
N THR A 41 -14.31 7.78 -4.29
CA THR A 41 -14.12 8.64 -5.46
C THR A 41 -15.23 8.40 -6.50
N VAL A 42 -16.46 8.74 -6.15
CA VAL A 42 -17.67 8.50 -6.96
C VAL A 42 -17.66 9.16 -8.34
N ASP A 43 -16.94 10.28 -8.49
CA ASP A 43 -16.95 11.07 -9.73
C ASP A 43 -15.90 10.61 -10.76
N TRP A 44 -15.11 9.63 -10.44
CA TRP A 44 -14.08 9.15 -11.36
C TRP A 44 -14.62 8.04 -12.25
N LYS A 45 -14.29 8.11 -13.53
CA LYS A 45 -14.68 7.08 -14.52
C LYS A 45 -13.90 5.79 -14.31
N GLY A 46 -14.55 4.65 -14.57
CA GLY A 46 -13.93 3.31 -14.55
C GLY A 46 -14.54 2.36 -13.51
N ASN A 47 -14.09 1.10 -13.55
CA ASN A 47 -14.50 0.08 -12.59
C ASN A 47 -13.93 0.37 -11.21
N ARG A 48 -14.80 0.57 -10.23
CA ARG A 48 -14.42 0.86 -8.86
C ARG A 48 -15.09 -0.08 -7.90
N PRO A 49 -14.39 -0.47 -6.85
CA PRO A 49 -15.00 -1.28 -5.83
C PRO A 49 -15.98 -0.43 -5.02
N SER A 50 -17.20 -0.91 -4.86
CA SER A 50 -18.19 -0.31 -3.95
C SER A 50 -17.98 -0.78 -2.51
N THR A 51 -17.28 -1.89 -2.29
CA THR A 51 -17.07 -2.51 -0.99
C THR A 51 -15.58 -2.77 -0.71
N ARG A 52 -15.20 -2.96 0.56
CA ARG A 52 -13.85 -3.39 0.94
C ARG A 52 -13.51 -4.74 0.33
N MET A 53 -14.45 -5.69 0.33
CA MET A 53 -14.27 -7.00 -0.30
C MET A 53 -14.01 -6.88 -1.80
N GLY A 54 -14.72 -5.97 -2.49
CA GLY A 54 -14.48 -5.67 -3.90
C GLY A 54 -13.08 -5.14 -4.16
N ALA A 55 -12.56 -4.25 -3.30
CA ALA A 55 -11.18 -3.76 -3.42
C ALA A 55 -10.15 -4.89 -3.30
N VAL A 56 -10.34 -5.79 -2.34
CA VAL A 56 -9.48 -6.96 -2.14
C VAL A 56 -9.60 -7.94 -3.29
N ALA A 57 -10.81 -8.14 -3.83
CA ALA A 57 -11.05 -9.01 -4.98
C ALA A 57 -10.26 -8.56 -6.21
N ILE A 58 -10.25 -7.24 -6.49
CA ILE A 58 -9.48 -6.66 -7.61
C ILE A 58 -7.97 -6.90 -7.43
N LEU A 59 -7.42 -6.69 -6.24
CA LEU A 59 -6.01 -6.99 -5.98
C LEU A 59 -5.71 -8.48 -6.17
N ARG A 60 -6.54 -9.35 -5.61
CA ARG A 60 -6.36 -10.80 -5.70
C ARG A 60 -6.45 -11.30 -7.14
N GLU A 61 -7.38 -10.76 -7.94
CA GLU A 61 -7.52 -11.08 -9.36
C GLU A 61 -6.23 -10.76 -10.15
N ASN A 62 -5.66 -9.56 -9.95
CA ASN A 62 -4.41 -9.17 -10.59
C ASN A 62 -3.23 -10.06 -10.17
N PHE A 63 -3.12 -10.41 -8.88
CA PHE A 63 -2.10 -11.35 -8.41
C PHE A 63 -2.26 -12.75 -9.01
N ILE A 64 -3.49 -13.25 -9.11
CA ILE A 64 -3.77 -14.57 -9.71
C ILE A 64 -3.42 -14.55 -11.20
N LYS A 65 -3.80 -13.47 -11.92
CA LYS A 65 -3.47 -13.29 -13.35
C LYS A 65 -1.95 -13.30 -13.55
N ALA A 66 -1.21 -12.50 -12.78
CA ALA A 66 0.25 -12.43 -12.86
C ALA A 66 0.91 -13.78 -12.54
N ARG A 67 0.46 -14.48 -11.48
CA ARG A 67 0.98 -15.80 -11.10
C ARG A 67 0.74 -16.86 -12.18
N LYS A 68 -0.43 -16.84 -12.82
CA LYS A 68 -0.72 -17.73 -13.96
C LYS A 68 0.21 -17.46 -15.13
N LEU A 69 0.43 -16.18 -15.46
CA LEU A 69 1.30 -15.81 -16.55
C LEU A 69 2.77 -16.17 -16.27
N GLN A 70 3.28 -15.90 -15.05
CA GLN A 70 4.62 -16.34 -14.66
C GLN A 70 4.83 -17.84 -14.91
N LYS A 71 3.86 -18.66 -14.48
CA LYS A 71 3.91 -20.10 -14.70
C LYS A 71 3.91 -20.48 -16.20
N LEU A 72 3.14 -19.79 -17.02
CA LEU A 72 3.14 -20.01 -18.49
C LEU A 72 4.47 -19.64 -19.14
N LEU A 73 5.06 -18.50 -18.72
CA LEU A 73 6.36 -18.07 -19.23
C LEU A 73 7.49 -19.06 -18.89
N GLU A 74 7.45 -19.63 -17.69
CA GLU A 74 8.42 -20.68 -17.25
C GLU A 74 8.28 -21.97 -18.05
N THR A 75 7.08 -22.36 -18.44
CA THR A 75 6.79 -23.67 -19.07
C THR A 75 6.80 -23.62 -20.60
N GLU A 76 6.35 -22.53 -21.20
CA GLU A 76 6.06 -22.45 -22.64
C GLU A 76 7.01 -21.55 -23.43
N LYS A 77 8.03 -20.96 -22.79
CA LYS A 77 9.00 -20.05 -23.41
C LYS A 77 8.33 -18.91 -24.23
N LYS A 78 7.17 -18.40 -23.77
CA LYS A 78 6.50 -17.27 -24.41
C LYS A 78 7.32 -16.00 -24.30
N VAL A 79 7.22 -15.11 -25.32
CA VAL A 79 7.92 -13.84 -25.37
C VAL A 79 7.21 -12.81 -24.49
N ILE A 80 7.98 -12.07 -23.69
CA ILE A 80 7.48 -11.10 -22.68
C ILE A 80 6.78 -9.89 -23.33
N ASP A 81 7.04 -9.60 -24.60
CA ASP A 81 6.55 -8.40 -25.32
C ASP A 81 4.99 -8.32 -25.44
N GLU A 82 4.28 -9.38 -25.10
CA GLU A 82 2.81 -9.41 -25.11
C GLU A 82 2.15 -9.23 -23.74
N VAL A 83 2.93 -8.90 -22.72
CA VAL A 83 2.41 -8.74 -21.35
C VAL A 83 1.92 -7.31 -21.14
N ASP A 84 0.68 -7.14 -20.69
CA ASP A 84 0.19 -5.80 -20.33
C ASP A 84 0.98 -5.24 -19.13
N PRO A 85 1.24 -3.91 -19.11
CA PRO A 85 2.11 -3.29 -18.09
C PRO A 85 1.65 -3.51 -16.65
N LEU A 86 0.35 -3.65 -16.41
CA LEU A 86 -0.19 -3.90 -15.07
C LEU A 86 0.14 -5.32 -14.61
N THR A 87 0.02 -6.31 -15.50
CA THR A 87 0.34 -7.71 -15.18
C THR A 87 1.85 -7.87 -14.94
N ASP A 88 2.69 -7.21 -15.75
CA ASP A 88 4.14 -7.18 -15.57
C ASP A 88 4.51 -6.61 -14.18
N LEU A 89 3.90 -5.49 -13.82
CA LEU A 89 4.06 -4.88 -12.51
C LEU A 89 3.73 -5.85 -11.35
N PHE A 90 2.63 -6.60 -11.47
CA PHE A 90 2.27 -7.61 -10.47
C PHE A 90 3.23 -8.80 -10.44
N MET A 91 3.84 -9.16 -11.57
CA MET A 91 4.92 -10.15 -11.59
C MET A 91 6.16 -9.67 -10.85
N ASP A 92 6.50 -8.37 -10.96
CA ASP A 92 7.59 -7.76 -10.21
C ASP A 92 7.34 -7.77 -8.70
N ILE A 93 6.09 -7.52 -8.28
CA ILE A 93 5.70 -7.61 -6.88
C ILE A 93 5.77 -9.06 -6.39
N LEU A 94 5.25 -10.04 -7.14
CA LEU A 94 5.29 -11.46 -6.79
C LEU A 94 6.71 -12.01 -6.68
N SER A 95 7.62 -11.54 -7.54
CA SER A 95 9.05 -11.91 -7.47
C SER A 95 9.84 -11.12 -6.43
N ASN A 96 9.17 -10.26 -5.66
CA ASN A 96 9.78 -9.37 -4.66
C ASN A 96 10.84 -8.39 -5.21
N ARG A 97 10.85 -8.13 -6.53
CA ARG A 97 11.65 -7.06 -7.13
C ARG A 97 11.11 -5.68 -6.71
N LEU A 98 9.79 -5.55 -6.62
CA LEU A 98 9.11 -4.36 -6.11
C LEU A 98 8.33 -4.66 -4.83
N LYS A 99 8.19 -3.64 -3.99
CA LYS A 99 7.34 -3.68 -2.80
C LYS A 99 6.01 -2.97 -3.08
N MET A 100 4.97 -3.33 -2.36
CA MET A 100 3.75 -2.53 -2.33
C MET A 100 3.76 -1.57 -1.15
N MET A 101 3.48 -0.29 -1.39
CA MET A 101 3.23 0.73 -0.37
C MET A 101 1.71 0.92 -0.25
N VAL A 102 1.11 0.34 0.76
CA VAL A 102 -0.35 0.23 0.87
C VAL A 102 -0.90 1.26 1.85
N HIS A 103 -1.71 2.19 1.34
CA HIS A 103 -2.53 3.06 2.17
C HIS A 103 -3.57 2.23 2.92
N VAL A 104 -3.53 2.26 4.22
CA VAL A 104 -4.43 1.52 5.11
C VAL A 104 -4.51 2.21 6.46
N HIS A 105 -5.70 2.32 7.04
CA HIS A 105 -5.90 2.96 8.36
C HIS A 105 -6.44 1.99 9.38
N LYS A 106 -7.48 1.22 9.02
CA LYS A 106 -8.24 0.38 9.95
C LYS A 106 -7.60 -0.98 10.19
N GLU A 107 -7.77 -1.46 11.40
CA GLU A 107 -7.33 -2.79 11.83
C GLU A 107 -7.86 -3.90 10.93
N ASP A 108 -9.15 -3.85 10.55
CA ASP A 108 -9.77 -4.85 9.66
C ASP A 108 -9.07 -4.92 8.31
N ASP A 109 -8.77 -3.76 7.71
CA ASP A 109 -8.09 -3.69 6.41
C ASP A 109 -6.62 -4.16 6.52
N ILE A 110 -5.97 -3.90 7.67
CA ILE A 110 -4.63 -4.42 7.96
C ILE A 110 -4.63 -5.94 8.07
N MET A 111 -5.61 -6.53 8.76
CA MET A 111 -5.72 -7.98 8.86
C MET A 111 -5.93 -8.64 7.50
N VAL A 112 -6.74 -8.01 6.63
CA VAL A 112 -6.91 -8.48 5.24
C VAL A 112 -5.60 -8.32 4.43
N LEU A 113 -4.86 -7.22 4.63
CA LEU A 113 -3.55 -7.02 4.00
C LEU A 113 -2.56 -8.12 4.41
N LEU A 114 -2.53 -8.49 5.69
CA LEU A 114 -1.70 -9.59 6.19
C LEU A 114 -2.07 -10.94 5.56
N GLN A 115 -3.37 -11.18 5.31
CA GLN A 115 -3.81 -12.37 4.57
C GLN A 115 -3.29 -12.37 3.14
N LEU A 116 -3.35 -11.25 2.42
CA LEU A 116 -2.82 -11.13 1.06
C LEU A 116 -1.30 -11.35 1.04
N ILE A 117 -0.57 -10.79 2.01
CA ILE A 117 0.87 -11.01 2.14
C ILE A 117 1.18 -12.51 2.28
N LYS A 118 0.46 -13.19 3.16
CA LYS A 118 0.61 -14.65 3.36
C LYS A 118 0.26 -15.46 2.12
N GLU A 119 -0.84 -15.10 1.43
CA GLU A 119 -1.34 -15.81 0.24
C GLU A 119 -0.38 -15.70 -0.96
N PHE A 120 0.21 -14.51 -1.14
CA PHE A 120 1.00 -14.20 -2.33
C PHE A 120 2.51 -14.15 -2.09
N GLY A 121 2.98 -14.14 -0.85
CA GLY A 121 4.40 -14.08 -0.51
C GLY A 121 5.04 -12.73 -0.83
N ILE A 122 4.26 -11.63 -0.82
CA ILE A 122 4.68 -10.30 -1.26
C ILE A 122 5.28 -9.46 -0.13
N LYS A 123 6.14 -8.52 -0.49
CA LYS A 123 6.70 -7.53 0.43
C LYS A 123 5.87 -6.24 0.41
N VAL A 124 5.45 -5.81 1.59
CA VAL A 124 4.58 -4.64 1.76
C VAL A 124 5.17 -3.66 2.76
N ILE A 125 4.89 -2.38 2.54
CA ILE A 125 5.05 -1.29 3.52
C ILE A 125 3.64 -0.77 3.81
N ALA A 126 3.23 -0.78 5.08
CA ALA A 126 1.93 -0.24 5.48
C ALA A 126 2.05 1.27 5.73
N ASN A 127 1.26 2.06 4.99
CA ASN A 127 1.23 3.51 5.14
C ASN A 127 0.05 3.93 6.01
N HIS A 128 0.27 4.94 6.82
CA HIS A 128 -0.68 5.56 7.75
C HIS A 128 -0.90 4.74 9.02
N CYS A 129 -1.79 3.79 9.02
CA CYS A 129 -2.16 2.96 10.17
C CYS A 129 -2.65 3.76 11.40
N VAL A 130 -3.15 4.99 11.21
CA VAL A 130 -3.43 5.93 12.31
C VAL A 130 -4.71 5.64 13.09
N ASP A 131 -5.62 4.81 12.55
CA ASP A 131 -6.81 4.34 13.26
C ASP A 131 -6.54 3.09 14.12
N VAL A 132 -5.32 2.54 14.04
CA VAL A 132 -4.92 1.37 14.85
C VAL A 132 -4.70 1.82 16.29
N HIS A 133 -5.50 1.27 17.19
CA HIS A 133 -5.50 1.60 18.61
C HIS A 133 -5.20 0.40 19.51
N ARG A 134 -4.86 -0.75 18.91
CA ARG A 134 -4.47 -1.98 19.61
C ARG A 134 -3.06 -2.40 19.22
N GLU A 135 -2.22 -2.64 20.22
CA GLU A 135 -0.83 -3.05 20.06
C GLU A 135 -0.69 -4.37 19.27
N GLU A 136 -1.64 -5.30 19.44
CA GLU A 136 -1.61 -6.61 18.80
C GLU A 136 -1.60 -6.51 17.27
N VAL A 137 -2.23 -5.48 16.70
CA VAL A 137 -2.24 -5.27 15.24
C VAL A 137 -0.85 -4.86 14.74
N PHE A 138 -0.17 -3.98 15.45
CA PHE A 138 1.22 -3.62 15.13
C PHE A 138 2.18 -4.79 15.36
N THR A 139 1.94 -5.58 16.39
CA THR A 139 2.69 -6.82 16.65
C THR A 139 2.52 -7.82 15.51
N ALA A 140 1.31 -7.95 14.94
CA ALA A 140 1.06 -8.81 13.77
C ALA A 140 1.78 -8.29 12.51
N LEU A 141 1.83 -6.96 12.29
CA LEU A 141 2.63 -6.34 11.23
C LEU A 141 4.14 -6.65 11.41
N LYS A 142 4.65 -6.51 12.64
CA LYS A 142 6.04 -6.88 12.97
C LYS A 142 6.32 -8.36 12.68
N ALA A 143 5.46 -9.26 13.13
CA ALA A 143 5.60 -10.70 12.90
C ALA A 143 5.60 -11.06 11.41
N SER A 144 4.91 -10.28 10.60
CA SER A 144 4.87 -10.40 9.12
C SER A 144 5.98 -9.62 8.42
N SER A 145 6.92 -9.03 9.15
CA SER A 145 8.03 -8.20 8.62
C SER A 145 7.55 -7.01 7.78
N VAL A 146 6.40 -6.44 8.12
CA VAL A 146 5.80 -5.28 7.46
C VAL A 146 6.19 -4.00 8.20
N PRO A 147 7.06 -3.15 7.65
CA PRO A 147 7.35 -1.85 8.23
C PRO A 147 6.17 -0.90 8.03
N VAL A 148 6.05 0.08 8.93
CA VAL A 148 4.99 1.07 8.94
C VAL A 148 5.56 2.45 8.62
N ILE A 149 4.93 3.19 7.70
CA ILE A 149 5.16 4.62 7.55
C ILE A 149 3.94 5.30 8.18
N TYR A 150 4.12 5.69 9.46
CA TYR A 150 3.04 6.15 10.33
C TYR A 150 2.74 7.63 10.17
N GLY A 151 1.47 7.99 10.11
CA GLY A 151 1.02 9.38 10.04
C GLY A 151 0.09 9.70 8.86
N PRO A 152 -0.31 10.98 8.73
CA PRO A 152 -0.01 12.07 9.65
C PRO A 152 -0.70 11.87 11.00
N MET A 153 -0.07 12.32 12.07
CA MET A 153 -0.71 12.36 13.38
C MET A 153 -1.60 13.59 13.49
N ASP A 154 -2.70 13.49 14.21
CA ASP A 154 -3.72 14.55 14.35
C ASP A 154 -4.36 14.95 13.00
N SER A 155 -4.55 14.01 12.09
CA SER A 155 -5.39 14.25 10.94
C SER A 155 -6.85 14.33 11.40
N PHE A 156 -7.56 15.33 10.89
CA PHE A 156 -8.95 15.55 11.26
C PHE A 156 -9.80 14.31 10.91
N PRO A 157 -10.66 13.77 11.83
CA PRO A 157 -11.44 12.55 11.59
C PRO A 157 -12.60 12.78 10.63
N TYR A 158 -12.31 13.15 9.39
CA TYR A 158 -13.29 13.47 8.36
C TYR A 158 -13.93 12.24 7.68
N LYS A 159 -13.45 11.05 7.99
CA LYS A 159 -13.94 9.78 7.42
C LYS A 159 -14.01 8.68 8.49
N VAL A 160 -14.94 7.73 8.27
CA VAL A 160 -15.21 6.63 9.23
C VAL A 160 -13.97 5.79 9.57
N GLU A 161 -13.02 5.66 8.65
CA GLU A 161 -11.79 4.91 8.88
C GLU A 161 -10.77 5.61 9.78
N LEU A 162 -11.07 6.82 10.26
CA LEU A 162 -10.27 7.59 11.20
C LEU A 162 -11.00 7.80 12.54
N LYS A 163 -12.01 6.99 12.84
CA LYS A 163 -12.84 7.13 14.02
C LYS A 163 -12.05 7.00 15.33
N HIS A 164 -11.03 6.16 15.35
CA HIS A 164 -10.19 5.92 16.52
C HIS A 164 -8.82 6.58 16.41
N GLU A 165 -8.65 7.47 15.42
CA GLU A 165 -7.41 8.21 15.28
C GLU A 165 -7.13 9.03 16.55
N SER A 166 -5.90 8.90 17.03
CA SER A 166 -5.35 9.67 18.14
C SER A 166 -3.83 9.64 18.06
N TRP A 167 -3.18 10.76 18.35
CA TRP A 167 -1.73 10.79 18.47
C TRP A 167 -1.20 9.77 19.51
N ARG A 168 -2.02 9.42 20.51
CA ARG A 168 -1.72 8.38 21.52
C ARG A 168 -1.59 6.98 20.93
N ASN A 169 -2.16 6.73 19.77
CA ASN A 169 -2.02 5.42 19.11
C ASN A 169 -0.56 5.15 18.69
N ALA A 170 0.27 6.18 18.57
CA ALA A 170 1.71 6.02 18.34
C ALA A 170 2.41 5.25 19.47
N GLU A 171 1.89 5.31 20.72
CA GLU A 171 2.41 4.52 21.84
C GLU A 171 2.25 3.01 21.58
N GLN A 172 1.13 2.58 21.02
CA GLN A 172 0.88 1.18 20.66
C GLN A 172 1.88 0.69 19.60
N LEU A 173 2.16 1.55 18.61
CA LEU A 173 3.18 1.25 17.59
C LEU A 173 4.58 1.13 18.21
N LEU A 174 4.94 2.05 19.09
CA LEU A 174 6.24 2.03 19.78
C LEU A 174 6.41 0.76 20.64
N ASN A 175 5.40 0.43 21.46
CA ASN A 175 5.42 -0.72 22.36
C ASN A 175 5.50 -2.05 21.61
N SER A 176 4.85 -2.16 20.44
CA SER A 176 4.91 -3.35 19.60
C SER A 176 6.34 -3.67 19.10
N GLY A 177 7.23 -2.68 19.07
CA GLY A 177 8.58 -2.79 18.50
C GLY A 177 8.57 -3.07 16.98
N ALA A 178 7.50 -2.74 16.27
CA ALA A 178 7.48 -2.78 14.81
C ALA A 178 8.43 -1.72 14.24
N LYS A 179 9.03 -1.99 13.08
CA LYS A 179 9.84 -0.98 12.38
C LYS A 179 8.93 0.09 11.80
N PHE A 180 9.22 1.35 12.07
CA PHE A 180 8.44 2.45 11.53
C PHE A 180 9.26 3.69 11.20
N SER A 181 8.67 4.57 10.40
CA SER A 181 9.06 5.95 10.19
C SER A 181 7.80 6.82 10.25
N ILE A 182 7.99 8.13 10.42
CA ILE A 182 6.88 9.10 10.50
C ILE A 182 6.76 9.81 9.15
N MET A 183 5.52 10.13 8.74
CA MET A 183 5.25 10.93 7.54
C MET A 183 4.24 12.05 7.83
N SER A 184 4.34 13.12 7.03
CA SER A 184 3.40 14.24 7.05
C SER A 184 2.21 14.07 6.08
N ASP A 185 2.33 13.17 5.12
CA ASP A 185 1.42 13.03 3.98
C ASP A 185 1.24 14.37 3.20
N HIS A 186 2.35 15.13 3.11
CA HIS A 186 2.37 16.38 2.36
C HIS A 186 2.05 16.14 0.88
N PRO A 187 1.31 17.03 0.22
CA PRO A 187 0.64 18.26 0.70
C PRO A 187 -0.83 18.03 1.13
N VAL A 188 -1.26 16.75 1.26
CA VAL A 188 -2.69 16.41 1.42
C VAL A 188 -3.22 16.84 2.79
N ILE A 189 -2.47 16.57 3.86
CA ILE A 189 -2.90 16.84 5.24
C ILE A 189 -2.05 17.93 5.89
N LEU A 190 -0.74 17.74 5.94
CA LEU A 190 0.17 18.72 6.54
C LEU A 190 0.89 19.49 5.45
N GLN A 191 0.72 20.81 5.45
CA GLN A 191 1.36 21.73 4.50
C GLN A 191 2.69 22.32 5.01
N ARG A 192 3.23 21.77 6.09
CA ARG A 192 4.48 22.25 6.71
C ARG A 192 5.57 21.20 6.69
#